data_46677bd83f46da81aaf00bd1556d7d0a
#
_entry.id   46677bd83f46da81aaf00bd1556d7d0a
#
_cell.length_a   1.000
_cell.length_b   1.000
_cell.length_c   1.000
_cell.angle_alpha   90.00
_cell.angle_beta   90.00
_cell.angle_gamma   90.00
#
_symmetry.space_group_name_H-M   'P 1'
#
loop_
_entity.id
_entity.type
_entity.pdbx_description
1 polymer ?
#
loop_
_entity_poly.entity_id
_entity_poly.type
_entity_poly.pdbx_seq_one_letter_code
_entity_poly.pdbx_strand_id
1 'polypeptide(L)'
;QILVMHLMAPKDQLLNGQQLQEAALSVGLRYGESKIFQRHLSEEGSGEVLFSMANLVNPGTFDLKTIEQMTTPGVTLFMALDDIEDPVSAFDIMIQSVDSMAAAMSLSVLDETRSSMTRQTIDHYRQRARDVAFRRSHGQ
;
A
#
# COMPACT_ATOMS: atom_id res chain seq x y z
N GLN A 1 12.25 -5.09 -8.47
CA GLN A 1 11.42 -5.89 -7.56
C GLN A 1 10.25 -5.07 -7.01
N ILE A 2 9.09 -5.68 -6.97
CA ILE A 2 7.88 -5.03 -6.45
C ILE A 2 7.32 -5.87 -5.31
N LEU A 3 7.10 -5.23 -4.16
CA LEU A 3 6.37 -5.84 -3.06
C LEU A 3 4.89 -5.52 -3.23
N VAL A 4 4.03 -6.50 -3.01
CA VAL A 4 2.58 -6.37 -3.16
C VAL A 4 1.88 -6.89 -1.92
N MET A 5 0.89 -6.14 -1.45
CA MET A 5 -0.02 -6.54 -0.37
C MET A 5 -1.44 -6.18 -0.78
N HIS A 6 -2.41 -6.90 -0.23
CA HIS A 6 -3.80 -6.58 -0.44
C HIS A 6 -4.49 -6.33 0.89
N LEU A 7 -5.40 -5.36 0.92
CA LEU A 7 -6.30 -5.15 2.04
C LEU A 7 -7.70 -5.50 1.57
N MET A 8 -8.32 -6.49 2.22
CA MET A 8 -9.60 -7.05 1.77
C MET A 8 -10.66 -6.91 2.84
N ALA A 9 -11.86 -6.53 2.40
CA ALA A 9 -13.03 -6.58 3.27
C ALA A 9 -13.33 -8.02 3.67
N PRO A 10 -14.01 -8.25 4.81
CA PRO A 10 -14.43 -9.59 5.18
C PRO A 10 -15.28 -10.22 4.08
N LYS A 11 -15.33 -11.55 4.08
CA LYS A 11 -16.08 -12.31 3.09
C LYS A 11 -17.51 -11.79 2.96
N ASP A 12 -17.96 -11.63 1.71
CA ASP A 12 -19.30 -11.16 1.37
C ASP A 12 -19.61 -9.73 1.82
N GLN A 13 -18.55 -8.96 2.13
CA GLN A 13 -18.68 -7.55 2.48
C GLN A 13 -17.87 -6.69 1.52
N LEU A 14 -18.22 -5.42 1.47
CA LEU A 14 -17.50 -4.43 0.66
C LEU A 14 -17.06 -3.30 1.57
N LEU A 15 -15.91 -2.72 1.27
CA LEU A 15 -15.48 -1.52 1.96
C LEU A 15 -16.05 -0.29 1.24
N ASN A 16 -16.30 0.75 2.03
CA ASN A 16 -16.88 2.01 1.56
C ASN A 16 -15.76 2.95 1.13
N GLY A 17 -15.93 3.59 -0.03
CA GLY A 17 -14.91 4.45 -0.59
C GLY A 17 -14.62 5.69 0.22
N GLN A 18 -15.62 6.26 0.90
CA GLN A 18 -15.38 7.42 1.77
C GLN A 18 -14.50 7.05 2.96
N GLN A 19 -14.80 5.94 3.61
CA GLN A 19 -13.99 5.45 4.74
C GLN A 19 -12.57 5.08 4.26
N LEU A 20 -12.47 4.48 3.08
CA LEU A 20 -11.18 4.16 2.50
C LEU A 20 -10.35 5.42 2.27
N GLN A 21 -10.94 6.45 1.69
CA GLN A 21 -10.26 7.71 1.46
C GLN A 21 -9.78 8.33 2.76
N GLU A 22 -10.63 8.37 3.78
CA GLU A 22 -10.27 8.91 5.08
C GLU A 22 -9.11 8.15 5.71
N ALA A 23 -9.16 6.81 5.66
CA ALA A 23 -8.09 5.98 6.19
C ALA A 23 -6.78 6.19 5.43
N ALA A 24 -6.84 6.26 4.11
CA ALA A 24 -5.66 6.49 3.28
C ALA A 24 -5.01 7.84 3.58
N LEU A 25 -5.82 8.90 3.66
CA LEU A 25 -5.31 10.23 3.96
C LEU A 25 -4.70 10.29 5.37
N SER A 26 -5.27 9.56 6.32
CA SER A 26 -4.78 9.56 7.70
C SER A 26 -3.37 8.98 7.85
N VAL A 27 -2.95 8.13 6.91
CA VAL A 27 -1.60 7.54 6.92
C VAL A 27 -0.68 8.19 5.89
N GLY A 28 -1.08 9.34 5.36
CA GLY A 28 -0.22 10.14 4.48
C GLY A 28 -0.30 9.81 3.00
N LEU A 29 -1.22 8.94 2.59
CA LEU A 29 -1.47 8.72 1.16
C LEU A 29 -2.16 9.95 0.56
N ARG A 30 -1.81 10.27 -0.69
CA ARG A 30 -2.38 11.40 -1.41
C ARG A 30 -2.78 10.96 -2.81
N TYR A 31 -3.89 11.49 -3.29
CA TYR A 31 -4.39 11.20 -4.62
C TYR A 31 -3.50 11.89 -5.67
N GLY A 32 -3.16 11.17 -6.73
CA GLY A 32 -2.26 11.66 -7.77
C GLY A 32 -2.83 11.60 -9.17
N GLU A 33 -2.02 12.03 -10.13
CA GLU A 33 -2.43 12.13 -11.53
C GLU A 33 -2.80 10.79 -12.16
N SER A 34 -2.21 9.69 -11.67
CA SER A 34 -2.54 8.34 -12.15
C SER A 34 -3.86 7.82 -11.60
N LYS A 35 -4.57 8.64 -10.84
CA LYS A 35 -5.87 8.29 -10.24
C LYS A 35 -5.78 7.15 -9.22
N ILE A 36 -4.64 7.05 -8.55
CA ILE A 36 -4.43 6.17 -7.40
C ILE A 36 -3.89 7.00 -6.24
N PHE A 37 -3.87 6.41 -5.06
CA PHE A 37 -3.29 7.04 -3.88
C PHE A 37 -1.83 6.65 -3.74
N GLN A 38 -0.97 7.60 -3.35
CA GLN A 38 0.47 7.36 -3.21
C GLN A 38 0.98 7.97 -1.93
N ARG A 39 1.87 7.26 -1.25
CA ARG A 39 2.61 7.77 -0.11
C ARG A 39 3.98 8.20 -0.60
N HIS A 40 4.22 9.49 -0.52
CA HIS A 40 5.52 10.08 -0.85
C HIS A 40 6.43 10.08 0.37
N LEU A 41 7.69 10.42 0.19
CA LEU A 41 8.64 10.51 1.31
C LEU A 41 8.13 11.48 2.36
N SER A 42 7.63 12.65 1.94
CA SER A 42 6.94 13.59 2.82
C SER A 42 5.47 13.20 2.94
N GLU A 43 4.91 13.29 4.14
CA GLU A 43 3.48 13.06 4.37
C GLU A 43 2.61 14.09 3.65
N GLU A 44 3.19 15.20 3.22
CA GLU A 44 2.49 16.26 2.49
C GLU A 44 2.34 15.96 1.01
N GLY A 45 2.99 14.90 0.53
CA GLY A 45 2.86 14.47 -0.85
C GLY A 45 3.98 14.93 -1.76
N SER A 46 5.16 15.23 -1.21
CA SER A 46 6.33 15.60 -2.01
C SER A 46 7.44 14.58 -1.84
N GLY A 47 8.38 14.58 -2.79
CA GLY A 47 9.50 13.66 -2.81
C GLY A 47 9.16 12.36 -3.53
N GLU A 48 10.05 11.37 -3.43
CA GLU A 48 9.85 10.09 -4.09
C GLU A 48 8.63 9.36 -3.56
N VAL A 49 8.05 8.50 -4.41
CA VAL A 49 6.91 7.66 -4.03
C VAL A 49 7.45 6.44 -3.29
N LEU A 50 6.98 6.23 -2.06
CA LEU A 50 7.37 5.06 -1.27
C LEU A 50 6.51 3.85 -1.61
N PHE A 51 5.18 4.04 -1.68
CA PHE A 51 4.26 2.98 -2.11
C PHE A 51 2.96 3.59 -2.63
N SER A 52 2.19 2.77 -3.32
CA SER A 52 0.95 3.18 -3.97
C SER A 52 -0.20 2.27 -3.57
N MET A 53 -1.41 2.79 -3.65
CA MET A 53 -2.63 2.03 -3.38
C MET A 53 -3.58 2.18 -4.56
N ALA A 54 -3.91 1.05 -5.18
CA ALA A 54 -4.83 0.97 -6.30
C ALA A 54 -6.09 0.21 -5.89
N ASN A 55 -7.17 0.42 -6.63
CA ASN A 55 -8.39 -0.35 -6.44
C ASN A 55 -8.15 -1.80 -6.89
N LEU A 56 -8.68 -2.75 -6.12
CA LEU A 56 -8.55 -4.17 -6.48
C LEU A 56 -9.26 -4.49 -7.78
N VAL A 57 -10.40 -3.82 -8.06
CA VAL A 57 -11.20 -4.08 -9.25
C VAL A 57 -10.78 -3.18 -10.41
N ASN A 58 -10.96 -3.68 -11.63
CA ASN A 58 -10.65 -2.94 -12.85
C ASN A 58 -11.45 -1.65 -12.93
N PRO A 59 -10.83 -0.56 -13.41
CA PRO A 59 -9.48 -0.45 -13.99
C PRO A 59 -8.36 -0.22 -12.98
N GLY A 60 -8.61 -0.33 -11.68
CA GLY A 60 -7.60 -0.17 -10.65
C GLY A 60 -7.44 1.26 -10.14
N THR A 61 -8.27 2.18 -10.63
CA THR A 61 -8.19 3.59 -10.28
C THR A 61 -9.35 4.00 -9.38
N PHE A 62 -9.26 5.24 -8.88
CA PHE A 62 -10.33 5.88 -8.10
C PHE A 62 -10.73 7.17 -8.79
N ASP A 63 -12.02 7.53 -8.69
CA ASP A 63 -12.54 8.79 -9.18
C ASP A 63 -13.01 9.58 -7.95
N LEU A 64 -12.34 10.70 -7.65
CA LEU A 64 -12.69 11.51 -6.49
C LEU A 64 -14.12 12.06 -6.53
N LYS A 65 -14.69 12.17 -7.73
CA LYS A 65 -16.07 12.65 -7.89
C LYS A 65 -17.09 11.64 -7.38
N THR A 66 -16.75 10.35 -7.39
CA THR A 66 -17.67 9.27 -7.04
C THR A 66 -17.20 8.41 -5.87
N ILE A 67 -16.01 8.68 -5.33
CA ILE A 67 -15.40 7.82 -4.31
C ILE A 67 -16.28 7.68 -3.06
N GLU A 68 -17.04 8.72 -2.71
CA GLU A 68 -17.89 8.68 -1.53
C GLU A 68 -19.01 7.65 -1.65
N GLN A 69 -19.48 7.36 -2.86
CA GLN A 69 -20.53 6.39 -3.11
C GLN A 69 -20.00 5.04 -3.57
N MET A 70 -18.71 4.94 -3.90
CA MET A 70 -18.19 3.67 -4.40
C MET A 70 -18.00 2.66 -3.30
N THR A 71 -18.08 1.39 -3.68
CA THR A 71 -17.72 0.26 -2.83
C THR A 71 -16.74 -0.61 -3.59
N THR A 72 -15.91 -1.36 -2.87
CA THR A 72 -14.95 -2.28 -3.47
C THR A 72 -14.65 -3.41 -2.49
N PRO A 73 -14.36 -4.63 -2.98
CA PRO A 73 -13.93 -5.70 -2.08
C PRO A 73 -12.56 -5.46 -1.45
N GLY A 74 -11.72 -4.59 -2.03
CA GLY A 74 -10.40 -4.37 -1.47
C GLY A 74 -9.53 -3.46 -2.30
N VAL A 75 -8.30 -3.30 -1.82
CA VAL A 75 -7.27 -2.49 -2.48
C VAL A 75 -5.97 -3.27 -2.54
N THR A 76 -5.12 -2.88 -3.49
CA THR A 76 -3.78 -3.44 -3.65
C THR A 76 -2.76 -2.34 -3.35
N LEU A 77 -1.79 -2.65 -2.50
CA LEU A 77 -0.68 -1.74 -2.23
C LEU A 77 0.58 -2.34 -2.82
N PHE A 78 1.41 -1.50 -3.43
CA PHE A 78 2.63 -1.98 -4.06
C PHE A 78 3.77 -0.98 -3.90
N MET A 79 4.98 -1.53 -3.83
CA MET A 79 6.21 -0.77 -3.58
C MET A 79 7.30 -1.24 -4.56
N ALA A 80 7.83 -0.30 -5.34
CA ALA A 80 8.93 -0.58 -6.26
C ALA A 80 10.25 -0.37 -5.53
N LEU A 81 10.82 -1.45 -5.00
CA LEU A 81 12.01 -1.39 -4.14
C LEU A 81 13.20 -0.72 -4.82
N ASP A 82 13.40 -0.98 -6.11
CA ASP A 82 14.57 -0.49 -6.82
C ASP A 82 14.54 1.02 -7.06
N ASP A 83 13.37 1.63 -6.95
CA ASP A 83 13.17 3.05 -7.21
C ASP A 83 13.23 3.91 -5.93
N ILE A 84 13.46 3.29 -4.78
CA ILE A 84 13.41 3.97 -3.48
C ILE A 84 14.81 4.06 -2.89
N GLU A 85 15.17 5.23 -2.39
CA GLU A 85 16.51 5.45 -1.84
C GLU A 85 16.77 4.60 -0.60
N ASP A 86 15.79 4.52 0.30
CA ASP A 86 15.90 3.70 1.53
C ASP A 86 14.71 2.72 1.58
N PRO A 87 14.80 1.58 0.87
CA PRO A 87 13.67 0.66 0.78
C PRO A 87 13.31 0.00 2.11
N VAL A 88 14.26 -0.18 3.02
CA VAL A 88 13.97 -0.79 4.33
C VAL A 88 13.10 0.15 5.16
N SER A 89 13.48 1.42 5.24
CA SER A 89 12.68 2.42 5.96
C SER A 89 11.30 2.59 5.32
N ALA A 90 11.25 2.62 3.99
CA ALA A 90 9.99 2.73 3.25
C ALA A 90 9.08 1.54 3.56
N PHE A 91 9.64 0.33 3.65
CA PHE A 91 8.86 -0.85 3.97
C PHE A 91 8.26 -0.76 5.38
N ASP A 92 9.01 -0.26 6.35
CA ASP A 92 8.49 -0.06 7.71
C ASP A 92 7.32 0.91 7.72
N ILE A 93 7.40 1.99 6.94
CA ILE A 93 6.30 2.94 6.79
C ILE A 93 5.08 2.26 6.16
N MET A 94 5.30 1.43 5.14
CA MET A 94 4.22 0.69 4.49
C MET A 94 3.52 -0.24 5.46
N ILE A 95 4.25 -1.01 6.25
CA ILE A 95 3.68 -1.94 7.23
C ILE A 95 2.85 -1.19 8.27
N GLN A 96 3.38 -0.09 8.81
CA GLN A 96 2.65 0.72 9.79
C GLN A 96 1.36 1.28 9.19
N SER A 97 1.42 1.76 7.95
CA SER A 97 0.26 2.31 7.25
C SER A 97 -0.80 1.23 7.00
N VAL A 98 -0.37 0.05 6.54
CA VAL A 98 -1.26 -1.07 6.29
C VAL A 98 -1.95 -1.52 7.58
N ASP A 99 -1.19 -1.64 8.68
CA ASP A 99 -1.76 -2.04 9.96
C ASP A 99 -2.79 -1.03 10.46
N SER A 100 -2.50 0.27 10.32
CA SER A 100 -3.44 1.33 10.73
C SER A 100 -4.73 1.29 9.91
N MET A 101 -4.62 1.14 8.60
CA MET A 101 -5.80 1.07 7.73
C MET A 101 -6.62 -0.18 7.99
N ALA A 102 -5.96 -1.32 8.16
CA ALA A 102 -6.63 -2.58 8.44
C ALA A 102 -7.40 -2.52 9.76
N ALA A 103 -6.81 -1.93 10.80
CA ALA A 103 -7.47 -1.77 12.08
C ALA A 103 -8.66 -0.81 11.98
N ALA A 104 -8.49 0.32 11.28
CA ALA A 104 -9.54 1.34 11.16
C ALA A 104 -10.78 0.82 10.42
N MET A 105 -10.60 -0.06 9.46
CA MET A 105 -11.67 -0.53 8.58
C MET A 105 -12.00 -2.01 8.74
N SER A 106 -11.35 -2.70 9.68
CA SER A 106 -11.54 -4.15 9.92
C SER A 106 -11.26 -4.96 8.67
N LEU A 107 -10.11 -4.70 8.02
CA LEU A 107 -9.71 -5.39 6.80
C LEU A 107 -8.71 -6.50 7.10
N SER A 108 -8.69 -7.51 6.23
CA SER A 108 -7.66 -8.55 6.26
C SER A 108 -6.46 -8.10 5.44
N VAL A 109 -5.26 -8.38 5.96
CA VAL A 109 -4.00 -8.10 5.24
C VAL A 109 -3.56 -9.40 4.57
N LEU A 110 -3.41 -9.34 3.25
CA LEU A 110 -3.00 -10.50 2.45
C LEU A 110 -1.69 -10.23 1.73
N ASP A 111 -0.93 -11.30 1.49
CA ASP A 111 0.30 -11.22 0.72
C ASP A 111 0.01 -11.21 -0.80
N GLU A 112 1.08 -11.24 -1.60
CA GLU A 112 0.95 -11.16 -3.07
C GLU A 112 0.17 -12.33 -3.67
N THR A 113 0.10 -13.46 -2.97
CA THR A 113 -0.67 -14.62 -3.42
C THR A 113 -2.10 -14.63 -2.87
N ARG A 114 -2.47 -13.56 -2.16
CA ARG A 114 -3.75 -13.41 -1.46
C ARG A 114 -3.96 -14.40 -0.32
N SER A 115 -2.86 -14.90 0.24
CA SER A 115 -2.89 -15.65 1.49
C SER A 115 -2.76 -14.68 2.66
N SER A 116 -3.25 -15.07 3.83
CA SER A 116 -3.11 -14.23 5.02
C SER A 116 -1.66 -13.86 5.28
N MET A 117 -1.42 -12.57 5.50
CA MET A 117 -0.08 -12.09 5.82
C MET A 117 0.35 -12.65 7.17
N THR A 118 1.53 -13.26 7.20
CA THR A 118 2.11 -13.79 8.42
C THR A 118 3.37 -13.01 8.79
N ARG A 119 3.80 -13.13 10.03
CA ARG A 119 5.06 -12.54 10.47
C ARG A 119 6.22 -13.03 9.61
N GLN A 120 6.22 -14.32 9.26
CA GLN A 120 7.26 -14.89 8.41
C GLN A 120 7.28 -14.23 7.03
N THR A 121 6.12 -13.98 6.44
CA THR A 121 6.03 -13.31 5.14
C THR A 121 6.49 -11.86 5.24
N ILE A 122 6.13 -11.16 6.32
CA ILE A 122 6.60 -9.78 6.54
C ILE A 122 8.14 -9.76 6.63
N ASP A 123 8.73 -10.71 7.37
CA ASP A 123 10.18 -10.80 7.49
C ASP A 123 10.83 -11.10 6.14
N HIS A 124 10.18 -11.93 5.32
CA HIS A 124 10.65 -12.23 3.98
C HIS A 124 10.63 -10.98 3.08
N TYR A 125 9.55 -10.21 3.14
CA TYR A 125 9.45 -8.95 2.41
C TYR A 125 10.52 -7.96 2.87
N ARG A 126 10.72 -7.85 4.18
CA ARG A 126 11.76 -6.97 4.72
C ARG A 126 13.14 -7.39 4.24
N GLN A 127 13.39 -8.70 4.13
CA GLN A 127 14.67 -9.19 3.63
C GLN A 127 14.87 -8.82 2.16
N ARG A 128 13.82 -8.86 1.35
CA ARG A 128 13.90 -8.41 -0.05
C ARG A 128 14.30 -6.93 -0.12
N ALA A 129 13.74 -6.09 0.77
CA ALA A 129 14.13 -4.68 0.86
C ALA A 129 15.58 -4.52 1.26
N ARG A 130 16.05 -5.30 2.23
CA ARG A 130 17.46 -5.29 2.67
C ARG A 130 18.39 -5.71 1.54
N ASP A 131 17.99 -6.72 0.77
CA ASP A 131 18.81 -7.21 -0.34
C ASP A 131 18.99 -6.13 -1.42
N VAL A 132 17.94 -5.38 -1.73
CA VAL A 132 18.03 -4.26 -2.67
C VAL A 132 18.97 -3.19 -2.12
N ALA A 133 18.82 -2.81 -0.86
CA ALA A 133 19.68 -1.82 -0.22
C ALA A 133 21.14 -2.28 -0.19
N PHE A 134 21.36 -3.54 0.11
CA PHE A 134 22.70 -4.12 0.16
C PHE A 134 23.39 -4.08 -1.21
N ARG A 135 22.68 -4.54 -2.25
CA ARG A 135 23.24 -4.53 -3.61
C ARG A 135 23.65 -3.12 -4.05
N ARG A 136 22.84 -2.12 -3.74
CA ARG A 136 23.10 -0.74 -4.13
C ARG A 136 24.28 -0.16 -3.39
N SER A 137 24.39 -0.44 -2.09
CA SER A 137 25.53 0.08 -1.30
C SER A 137 26.84 -0.62 -1.64
N HIS A 138 26.78 -1.77 -2.34
CA HIS A 138 27.97 -2.50 -2.77
C HIS A 138 28.18 -2.40 -4.29
N GLY A 139 27.63 -1.35 -4.92
CA GLY A 139 27.87 -1.05 -6.32
C GLY A 139 27.20 -2.00 -7.31
N GLN A 140 26.15 -2.67 -6.88
CA GLN A 140 25.42 -3.65 -7.72
C GLN A 140 24.22 -3.05 -8.40
#